data_887176dd879322a96708e89e4058b6d2
#
_entry.id   887176dd879322a96708e89e4058b6d2
#
_cell.length_a   1.000
_cell.length_b   1.000
_cell.length_c   1.000
_cell.angle_alpha   90.00
_cell.angle_beta   90.00
_cell.angle_gamma   90.00
#
_symmetry.space_group_name_H-M   'P 1'
#
loop_
_entity.id
_entity.type
_entity.pdbx_description
1 polymer ?
#
loop_
_entity_poly.entity_id
_entity_poly.type
_entity_poly.pdbx_seq_one_letter_code
_entity_poly.pdbx_strand_id
1 'polypeptide(L)'
;MENNIKNQTRILWDKCFNEEDKRFVDLYFEKRYTDQDNVFIEKDGKVVSSLQLISYPFSYYGKTIGCAYLSGCCTDPEYRSQGLMNDVIIKSLNQAKNNGACFAALIPASESLFNYYEGTNFIPTFDYSKIRINKSQQTTDNRQQLVSGCQIISLQDNKTTRQQEDGELDFYQVYEYFNTKMRARNCCVQHDEYDFGVILNDLELFDNHLLVAKYGEDICGLAFCYLRNSEIYIKDFFAESPAILTDFITTASQLFESEAINIIVPPVPGQKTHKLGMARIIDAETMLRIYAMTHPKMKIELSIVDPILTHNNGTYYINNGVLDKKNSIGANVVDIEQITQALFGYNIENLPEKLQAFNKQATFMSLMLD
;
A
#
# COMPACT_ATOMS: atom_id res chain seq x y z
N MET A 1 3.33 -0.17 37.81
CA MET A 1 3.53 -0.28 36.34
C MET A 1 2.29 0.33 35.73
N GLU A 2 2.43 1.47 35.08
CA GLU A 2 1.30 2.14 34.41
C GLU A 2 0.69 1.19 33.40
N ASN A 3 -0.62 1.02 33.52
CA ASN A 3 -1.43 0.17 32.65
C ASN A 3 -1.68 0.91 31.32
N ASN A 4 -0.59 1.24 30.60
CA ASN A 4 -0.59 2.02 29.38
C ASN A 4 -1.04 1.14 28.24
N ILE A 5 -2.02 1.59 27.46
CA ILE A 5 -2.59 0.88 26.29
C ILE A 5 -1.50 0.47 25.30
N LYS A 6 -0.51 1.34 25.04
CA LYS A 6 0.64 1.02 24.19
C LYS A 6 1.38 -0.25 24.64
N ASN A 7 1.66 -0.36 25.94
CA ASN A 7 2.35 -1.53 26.47
C ASN A 7 1.49 -2.80 26.39
N GLN A 8 0.19 -2.69 26.64
CA GLN A 8 -0.74 -3.82 26.51
C GLN A 8 -0.84 -4.29 25.04
N THR A 9 -0.94 -3.34 24.10
CA THR A 9 -0.95 -3.64 22.68
C THR A 9 0.36 -4.28 22.23
N ARG A 10 1.51 -3.81 22.77
CA ARG A 10 2.81 -4.43 22.49
C ARG A 10 2.87 -5.88 22.97
N ILE A 11 2.40 -6.16 24.18
CA ILE A 11 2.32 -7.53 24.72
C ILE A 11 1.42 -8.41 23.86
N LEU A 12 0.30 -7.87 23.36
CA LEU A 12 -0.58 -8.59 22.44
C LEU A 12 0.12 -8.91 21.10
N TRP A 13 0.87 -7.95 20.56
CA TRP A 13 1.66 -8.15 19.33
C TRP A 13 2.73 -9.23 19.51
N ASP A 14 3.48 -9.20 20.62
CA ASP A 14 4.51 -10.21 20.93
C ASP A 14 3.93 -11.63 21.00
N LYS A 15 2.65 -11.78 21.38
CA LYS A 15 1.94 -13.09 21.37
C LYS A 15 1.47 -13.50 19.98
N CYS A 16 1.02 -12.54 19.16
CA CYS A 16 0.37 -12.81 17.89
C CYS A 16 1.35 -12.88 16.72
N PHE A 17 2.44 -12.12 16.80
CA PHE A 17 3.49 -11.98 15.79
C PHE A 17 4.86 -12.45 16.35
N ASN A 18 4.86 -13.58 17.01
CA ASN A 18 6.05 -14.14 17.68
C ASN A 18 7.15 -14.61 16.72
N GLU A 19 6.85 -14.73 15.43
CA GLU A 19 7.80 -15.05 14.36
C GLU A 19 8.44 -13.81 13.74
N GLU A 20 7.88 -12.60 14.01
CA GLU A 20 8.42 -11.36 13.49
C GLU A 20 9.74 -10.97 14.18
N ASP A 21 10.63 -10.32 13.43
CA ASP A 21 11.86 -9.78 13.99
C ASP A 21 11.53 -8.68 15.03
N LYS A 22 12.06 -8.82 16.23
CA LYS A 22 11.83 -7.86 17.32
C LYS A 22 12.25 -6.44 16.95
N ARG A 23 13.30 -6.28 16.14
CA ARG A 23 13.76 -4.98 15.66
C ARG A 23 12.68 -4.29 14.83
N PHE A 24 11.98 -5.05 13.95
CA PHE A 24 10.85 -4.55 13.19
C PHE A 24 9.71 -4.11 14.12
N VAL A 25 9.33 -4.94 15.08
CA VAL A 25 8.26 -4.59 16.02
C VAL A 25 8.65 -3.37 16.86
N ASP A 26 9.92 -3.24 17.28
CA ASP A 26 10.43 -2.06 17.99
C ASP A 26 10.32 -0.80 17.11
N LEU A 27 10.78 -0.87 15.86
CA LEU A 27 10.66 0.22 14.89
C LEU A 27 9.20 0.62 14.68
N TYR A 28 8.31 -0.37 14.51
CA TYR A 28 6.88 -0.12 14.31
C TYR A 28 6.28 0.64 15.50
N PHE A 29 6.54 0.17 16.73
CA PHE A 29 6.02 0.83 17.95
C PHE A 29 6.67 2.18 18.21
N GLU A 30 7.89 2.41 17.76
CA GLU A 30 8.54 3.72 17.85
C GLU A 30 7.99 4.71 16.83
N LYS A 31 7.83 4.29 15.56
CA LYS A 31 7.56 5.20 14.43
C LYS A 31 6.11 5.19 13.97
N ARG A 32 5.37 4.09 14.12
CA ARG A 32 4.01 3.97 13.54
C ARG A 32 2.91 3.95 14.58
N TYR A 33 3.16 3.32 15.72
CA TYR A 33 2.15 3.20 16.75
C TYR A 33 1.79 4.55 17.35
N THR A 34 0.49 4.87 17.39
CA THR A 34 -0.07 5.91 18.25
C THR A 34 -1.30 5.38 18.98
N ASP A 35 -1.57 5.87 20.18
CA ASP A 35 -2.78 5.50 20.94
C ASP A 35 -4.06 5.98 20.22
N GLN A 36 -3.97 7.05 19.42
CA GLN A 36 -5.08 7.61 18.64
C GLN A 36 -5.49 6.68 17.48
N ASP A 37 -4.52 6.03 16.86
CA ASP A 37 -4.72 5.13 15.73
C ASP A 37 -4.95 3.69 16.18
N ASN A 38 -4.79 3.41 17.49
CA ASN A 38 -5.02 2.08 18.05
C ASN A 38 -6.51 1.84 18.32
N VAL A 39 -7.12 1.01 17.50
CA VAL A 39 -8.51 0.56 17.68
C VAL A 39 -8.49 -0.80 18.35
N PHE A 40 -9.10 -0.92 19.53
CA PHE A 40 -8.99 -2.13 20.33
C PHE A 40 -10.27 -2.48 21.10
N ILE A 41 -10.29 -3.72 21.57
CA ILE A 41 -11.25 -4.25 22.55
C ILE A 41 -10.48 -4.68 23.79
N GLU A 42 -10.99 -4.25 24.93
CA GLU A 42 -10.51 -4.61 26.25
C GLU A 42 -11.48 -5.58 26.93
N LYS A 43 -10.95 -6.60 27.62
CA LYS A 43 -11.68 -7.47 28.53
C LYS A 43 -10.89 -7.59 29.83
N ASP A 44 -11.55 -7.41 30.96
CA ASP A 44 -10.97 -7.51 32.31
C ASP A 44 -9.69 -6.67 32.48
N GLY A 45 -9.69 -5.44 31.92
CA GLY A 45 -8.56 -4.52 31.99
C GLY A 45 -7.36 -4.89 31.10
N LYS A 46 -7.56 -5.75 30.09
CA LYS A 46 -6.53 -6.16 29.14
C LYS A 46 -6.97 -5.94 27.70
N VAL A 47 -6.09 -5.39 26.86
CA VAL A 47 -6.29 -5.35 25.40
C VAL A 47 -6.19 -6.77 24.86
N VAL A 48 -7.30 -7.27 24.30
CA VAL A 48 -7.40 -8.66 23.80
C VAL A 48 -7.53 -8.74 22.29
N SER A 49 -7.87 -7.65 21.62
CA SER A 49 -7.92 -7.57 20.15
C SER A 49 -7.63 -6.13 19.73
N SER A 50 -6.77 -5.92 18.74
CA SER A 50 -6.42 -4.57 18.27
C SER A 50 -5.96 -4.54 16.83
N LEU A 51 -5.98 -3.35 16.24
CA LEU A 51 -5.29 -2.97 15.01
C LEU A 51 -4.85 -1.51 15.08
N GLN A 52 -3.90 -1.13 14.23
CA GLN A 52 -3.53 0.26 13.98
C GLN A 52 -4.23 0.74 12.71
N LEU A 53 -4.92 1.89 12.78
CA LEU A 53 -5.63 2.52 11.68
C LEU A 53 -4.78 3.65 11.10
N ILE A 54 -3.84 3.32 10.23
CA ILE A 54 -2.88 4.28 9.67
C ILE A 54 -3.52 5.03 8.50
N SER A 55 -3.38 6.34 8.47
CA SER A 55 -3.88 7.17 7.36
C SER A 55 -2.81 7.36 6.30
N TYR A 56 -3.13 7.04 5.05
CA TYR A 56 -2.29 7.34 3.88
C TYR A 56 -3.04 8.21 2.87
N PRO A 57 -2.36 9.15 2.22
CA PRO A 57 -2.89 9.77 1.01
C PRO A 57 -2.96 8.73 -0.12
N PHE A 58 -3.93 8.89 -1.02
CA PHE A 58 -4.09 8.05 -2.20
C PHE A 58 -4.39 8.89 -3.43
N SER A 59 -3.66 8.67 -4.51
CA SER A 59 -3.94 9.33 -5.78
C SER A 59 -5.12 8.66 -6.48
N TYR A 60 -6.15 9.42 -6.79
CA TYR A 60 -7.37 8.92 -7.42
C TYR A 60 -7.87 9.91 -8.47
N TYR A 61 -7.67 9.58 -9.75
CA TYR A 61 -8.05 10.41 -10.90
C TYR A 61 -7.68 11.89 -10.76
N GLY A 62 -6.41 12.15 -10.42
CA GLY A 62 -5.87 13.52 -10.27
C GLY A 62 -6.29 14.25 -8.98
N LYS A 63 -6.93 13.54 -8.06
CA LYS A 63 -7.24 14.00 -6.69
C LYS A 63 -6.48 13.18 -5.67
N THR A 64 -6.23 13.77 -4.52
CA THR A 64 -5.75 13.06 -3.34
C THR A 64 -6.93 12.80 -2.42
N ILE A 65 -7.15 11.53 -2.06
CA ILE A 65 -8.18 11.09 -1.13
C ILE A 65 -7.54 10.36 0.05
N GLY A 66 -8.28 10.19 1.15
CA GLY A 66 -7.81 9.44 2.32
C GLY A 66 -7.99 7.94 2.15
N CYS A 67 -6.94 7.18 2.44
CA CYS A 67 -6.93 5.74 2.63
C CYS A 67 -6.70 5.43 4.12
N ALA A 68 -7.56 4.62 4.73
CA ALA A 68 -7.35 4.08 6.07
C ALA A 68 -6.75 2.67 5.95
N TYR A 69 -5.48 2.52 6.31
CA TYR A 69 -4.80 1.23 6.26
C TYR A 69 -4.89 0.51 7.60
N LEU A 70 -5.45 -0.71 7.58
CA LEU A 70 -5.57 -1.56 8.74
C LEU A 70 -4.30 -2.39 8.89
N SER A 71 -3.47 -2.04 9.85
CA SER A 71 -2.18 -2.70 10.12
C SER A 71 -2.21 -3.45 11.45
N GLY A 72 -1.45 -4.54 11.56
CA GLY A 72 -1.25 -5.27 12.80
C GLY A 72 -2.52 -5.85 13.42
N CYS A 73 -3.46 -6.32 12.59
CA CYS A 73 -4.70 -6.95 13.05
C CYS A 73 -4.40 -8.20 13.90
N CYS A 74 -4.63 -8.15 15.19
CA CYS A 74 -4.31 -9.25 16.09
C CYS A 74 -5.36 -9.46 17.19
N THR A 75 -5.57 -10.73 17.56
CA THR A 75 -6.42 -11.14 18.68
C THR A 75 -5.67 -12.18 19.51
N ASP A 76 -5.65 -11.96 20.81
CA ASP A 76 -5.03 -12.89 21.77
C ASP A 76 -5.56 -14.32 21.51
N PRO A 77 -4.69 -15.33 21.36
CA PRO A 77 -5.08 -16.69 21.07
C PRO A 77 -6.20 -17.25 21.97
N GLU A 78 -6.21 -16.88 23.27
CA GLU A 78 -7.23 -17.31 24.22
C GLU A 78 -8.62 -16.72 23.95
N TYR A 79 -8.70 -15.63 23.15
CA TYR A 79 -9.92 -14.91 22.84
C TYR A 79 -10.35 -15.02 21.37
N ARG A 80 -9.67 -15.86 20.59
CA ARG A 80 -10.02 -16.10 19.18
C ARG A 80 -11.39 -16.78 19.04
N SER A 81 -11.94 -16.75 17.82
CA SER A 81 -13.23 -17.36 17.47
C SER A 81 -14.45 -16.78 18.23
N GLN A 82 -14.32 -15.58 18.80
CA GLN A 82 -15.41 -14.87 19.49
C GLN A 82 -15.91 -13.62 18.72
N GLY A 83 -15.47 -13.43 17.47
CA GLY A 83 -15.86 -12.29 16.63
C GLY A 83 -15.17 -10.97 16.96
N LEU A 84 -14.24 -10.93 17.93
CA LEU A 84 -13.64 -9.68 18.43
C LEU A 84 -12.92 -8.88 17.35
N MET A 85 -12.16 -9.52 16.44
CA MET A 85 -11.49 -8.80 15.36
C MET A 85 -12.50 -8.22 14.36
N ASN A 86 -13.62 -8.89 14.12
CA ASN A 86 -14.72 -8.35 13.31
C ASN A 86 -15.25 -7.05 13.93
N ASP A 87 -15.48 -7.04 15.24
CA ASP A 87 -15.95 -5.85 15.96
C ASP A 87 -14.92 -4.72 15.92
N VAL A 88 -13.60 -5.05 16.06
CA VAL A 88 -12.51 -4.07 15.91
C VAL A 88 -12.49 -3.49 14.49
N ILE A 89 -12.64 -4.31 13.46
CA ILE A 89 -12.69 -3.84 12.07
C ILE A 89 -13.90 -2.91 11.84
N ILE A 90 -15.10 -3.28 12.29
CA ILE A 90 -16.30 -2.44 12.16
C ILE A 90 -16.11 -1.09 12.89
N LYS A 91 -15.53 -1.12 14.09
CA LYS A 91 -15.19 0.08 14.86
C LYS A 91 -14.19 0.95 14.09
N SER A 92 -13.17 0.33 13.50
CA SER A 92 -12.15 1.01 12.69
C SER A 92 -12.73 1.67 11.44
N LEU A 93 -13.64 0.99 10.74
CA LEU A 93 -14.32 1.57 9.57
C LEU A 93 -15.14 2.81 9.92
N ASN A 94 -15.82 2.81 11.07
CA ASN A 94 -16.55 3.98 11.55
C ASN A 94 -15.59 5.12 11.96
N GLN A 95 -14.46 4.80 12.61
CA GLN A 95 -13.44 5.78 12.95
C GLN A 95 -12.81 6.36 11.67
N ALA A 96 -12.46 5.53 10.70
CA ALA A 96 -11.92 5.94 9.41
C ALA A 96 -12.86 6.90 8.65
N LYS A 97 -14.18 6.61 8.66
CA LYS A 97 -15.20 7.52 8.14
C LYS A 97 -15.15 8.88 8.82
N ASN A 98 -15.11 8.91 10.15
CA ASN A 98 -15.07 10.15 10.92
C ASN A 98 -13.78 10.95 10.65
N ASN A 99 -12.68 10.26 10.31
CA ASN A 99 -11.41 10.86 9.91
C ASN A 99 -11.38 11.27 8.42
N GLY A 100 -12.48 11.08 7.67
CA GLY A 100 -12.59 11.50 6.27
C GLY A 100 -11.94 10.55 5.26
N ALA A 101 -11.65 9.30 5.64
CA ALA A 101 -11.16 8.30 4.70
C ALA A 101 -12.24 7.93 3.66
N CYS A 102 -11.85 7.82 2.40
CA CYS A 102 -12.74 7.39 1.32
C CYS A 102 -12.83 5.86 1.21
N PHE A 103 -11.78 5.15 1.58
CA PHE A 103 -11.75 3.70 1.61
C PHE A 103 -10.78 3.19 2.67
N ALA A 104 -10.96 1.92 3.05
CA ALA A 104 -10.01 1.19 3.88
C ALA A 104 -9.24 0.18 3.02
N ALA A 105 -7.99 -0.10 3.39
CA ALA A 105 -7.15 -1.10 2.77
C ALA A 105 -6.37 -1.91 3.81
N LEU A 106 -5.95 -3.12 3.43
CA LEU A 106 -5.08 -3.99 4.22
C LEU A 106 -4.32 -4.97 3.31
N ILE A 107 -3.25 -5.53 3.84
CA ILE A 107 -2.50 -6.63 3.20
C ILE A 107 -2.68 -7.87 4.07
N PRO A 108 -3.40 -8.92 3.58
CA PRO A 108 -3.51 -10.17 4.31
C PRO A 108 -2.16 -10.90 4.39
N ALA A 109 -1.74 -11.28 5.59
CA ALA A 109 -0.46 -11.99 5.80
C ALA A 109 -0.43 -13.42 5.21
N SER A 110 -1.59 -13.98 4.84
CA SER A 110 -1.70 -15.30 4.22
C SER A 110 -2.91 -15.40 3.30
N GLU A 111 -2.88 -16.37 2.37
CA GLU A 111 -4.01 -16.63 1.44
C GLU A 111 -5.34 -16.90 2.17
N SER A 112 -5.32 -17.57 3.32
CA SER A 112 -6.53 -17.86 4.09
C SER A 112 -7.18 -16.62 4.68
N LEU A 113 -6.42 -15.55 4.92
CA LEU A 113 -6.95 -14.31 5.48
C LEU A 113 -7.74 -13.47 4.47
N PHE A 114 -7.55 -13.70 3.16
CA PHE A 114 -8.43 -13.05 2.16
C PHE A 114 -9.89 -13.40 2.41
N ASN A 115 -10.21 -14.69 2.57
CA ASN A 115 -11.58 -15.14 2.87
C ASN A 115 -12.09 -14.58 4.21
N TYR A 116 -11.21 -14.41 5.20
CA TYR A 116 -11.59 -13.83 6.49
C TYR A 116 -12.05 -12.38 6.34
N TYR A 117 -11.30 -11.55 5.61
CA TYR A 117 -11.62 -10.13 5.44
C TYR A 117 -12.81 -9.91 4.47
N GLU A 118 -13.10 -10.85 3.57
CA GLU A 118 -14.34 -10.84 2.78
C GLU A 118 -15.58 -10.78 3.67
N GLY A 119 -15.54 -11.38 4.87
CA GLY A 119 -16.61 -11.30 5.86
C GLY A 119 -16.93 -9.88 6.38
N THR A 120 -16.04 -8.91 6.14
CA THR A 120 -16.26 -7.48 6.42
C THR A 120 -16.29 -6.63 5.16
N ASN A 121 -16.62 -7.25 4.03
CA ASN A 121 -16.80 -6.65 2.70
C ASN A 121 -15.52 -6.05 2.11
N PHE A 122 -14.32 -6.52 2.53
CA PHE A 122 -13.09 -6.25 1.79
C PHE A 122 -13.01 -7.19 0.58
N ILE A 123 -12.47 -6.69 -0.51
CA ILE A 123 -12.21 -7.50 -1.71
C ILE A 123 -10.75 -7.35 -2.15
N PRO A 124 -10.15 -8.36 -2.79
CA PRO A 124 -8.89 -8.19 -3.48
C PRO A 124 -8.98 -7.02 -4.46
N THR A 125 -8.01 -6.13 -4.44
CA THR A 125 -8.05 -4.90 -5.23
C THR A 125 -6.66 -4.52 -5.73
N PHE A 126 -5.62 -4.86 -4.96
CA PHE A 126 -4.24 -4.56 -5.29
C PHE A 126 -3.53 -5.86 -5.65
N ASP A 127 -3.09 -5.94 -6.89
CA ASP A 127 -2.28 -7.04 -7.39
C ASP A 127 -0.90 -6.52 -7.80
N TYR A 128 0.05 -7.42 -7.99
CA TYR A 128 1.34 -7.13 -8.58
C TYR A 128 1.77 -8.22 -9.56
N SER A 129 2.66 -7.87 -10.49
CA SER A 129 3.41 -8.83 -11.28
C SER A 129 4.83 -8.92 -10.76
N LYS A 130 5.44 -10.08 -10.89
CA LYS A 130 6.82 -10.35 -10.48
C LYS A 130 7.64 -10.75 -11.69
N ILE A 131 8.67 -9.95 -11.99
CA ILE A 131 9.65 -10.26 -13.03
C ILE A 131 10.88 -10.85 -12.34
N ARG A 132 11.22 -12.11 -12.67
CA ARG A 132 12.41 -12.79 -12.11
C ARG A 132 13.55 -12.76 -13.12
N ILE A 133 14.72 -12.32 -12.67
CA ILE A 133 15.96 -12.30 -13.42
C ILE A 133 16.97 -13.19 -12.69
N ASN A 134 17.53 -14.20 -13.38
CA ASN A 134 18.57 -15.05 -12.83
C ASN A 134 19.95 -14.54 -13.30
N LYS A 135 20.97 -14.67 -12.47
CA LYS A 135 22.35 -14.23 -12.75
C LYS A 135 22.94 -14.86 -14.01
N SER A 136 22.53 -16.11 -14.32
CA SER A 136 22.93 -16.78 -15.56
C SER A 136 22.41 -16.13 -16.84
N GLN A 137 21.41 -15.25 -16.74
CA GLN A 137 20.83 -14.48 -17.87
C GLN A 137 21.48 -13.10 -18.03
N GLN A 138 22.30 -12.68 -17.07
CA GLN A 138 23.12 -11.49 -17.21
C GLN A 138 24.34 -11.86 -18.04
N THR A 139 24.42 -11.31 -19.24
CA THR A 139 25.56 -11.55 -20.16
C THR A 139 26.86 -11.15 -19.45
N THR A 140 27.83 -12.06 -19.49
CA THR A 140 29.09 -12.04 -18.74
C THR A 140 30.05 -10.88 -19.08
N ASP A 141 29.70 -10.01 -20.01
CA ASP A 141 30.64 -9.04 -20.60
C ASP A 141 30.62 -7.63 -19.98
N ASN A 142 29.67 -7.30 -19.07
CA ASN A 142 29.53 -5.92 -18.54
C ASN A 142 29.58 -5.83 -17.01
N ARG A 143 30.38 -6.65 -16.34
CA ARG A 143 30.45 -6.70 -14.87
C ARG A 143 31.06 -5.47 -14.17
N GLN A 144 31.52 -4.47 -14.88
CA GLN A 144 32.24 -3.33 -14.27
C GLN A 144 31.85 -1.94 -14.79
N GLN A 145 31.00 -1.81 -15.80
CA GLN A 145 30.65 -0.50 -16.35
C GLN A 145 29.14 -0.28 -16.36
N LEU A 146 28.69 0.81 -15.70
CA LEU A 146 27.29 1.24 -15.74
C LEU A 146 26.94 1.66 -17.18
N VAL A 147 25.76 1.21 -17.64
CA VAL A 147 25.33 1.37 -19.03
C VAL A 147 24.67 2.72 -19.28
N SER A 148 24.03 3.30 -18.24
CA SER A 148 23.29 4.56 -18.35
C SER A 148 24.18 5.80 -18.37
N GLY A 149 25.44 5.69 -17.91
CA GLY A 149 26.29 6.82 -17.63
C GLY A 149 25.93 7.58 -16.35
N CYS A 150 24.95 7.09 -15.56
CA CYS A 150 24.61 7.62 -14.26
C CYS A 150 25.54 7.07 -13.17
N GLN A 151 25.76 7.86 -12.14
CA GLN A 151 26.33 7.37 -10.89
C GLN A 151 25.21 6.68 -10.09
N ILE A 152 25.43 5.46 -9.60
CA ILE A 152 24.50 4.77 -8.70
C ILE A 152 25.08 4.86 -7.28
N ILE A 153 24.30 5.40 -6.36
CA ILE A 153 24.67 5.65 -4.96
C ILE A 153 23.71 4.89 -4.08
N SER A 154 24.22 4.20 -3.06
CA SER A 154 23.39 3.67 -1.98
C SER A 154 23.25 4.71 -0.87
N LEU A 155 22.01 5.02 -0.49
CA LEU A 155 21.74 6.01 0.56
C LEU A 155 22.30 5.56 1.92
N GLN A 156 22.36 4.25 2.19
CA GLN A 156 22.87 3.69 3.43
C GLN A 156 24.38 3.86 3.57
N ASP A 157 25.12 3.83 2.46
CA ASP A 157 26.59 3.95 2.47
C ASP A 157 27.05 5.38 2.80
N ASN A 158 26.20 6.38 2.55
CA ASN A 158 26.53 7.80 2.79
C ASN A 158 26.43 8.25 4.28
N LYS A 159 25.87 7.41 5.17
CA LYS A 159 25.71 7.77 6.60
C LYS A 159 26.99 7.64 7.43
N THR A 160 28.04 7.04 6.92
CA THR A 160 29.28 6.76 7.67
C THR A 160 30.21 7.98 7.82
N THR A 161 29.98 9.07 7.11
CA THR A 161 30.80 10.29 7.20
C THR A 161 29.91 11.50 7.52
N ARG A 162 29.87 11.89 8.80
CA ARG A 162 29.25 13.15 9.29
C ARG A 162 30.03 14.41 8.90
N GLN A 163 30.68 14.43 7.76
CA GLN A 163 31.30 15.64 7.20
C GLN A 163 30.72 15.80 5.79
N GLN A 164 30.00 16.89 5.57
CA GLN A 164 29.52 17.32 4.25
C GLN A 164 30.74 17.46 3.33
N GLU A 165 30.98 16.44 2.53
CA GLU A 165 31.83 16.56 1.33
C GLU A 165 30.92 16.78 0.12
N ASP A 166 31.36 17.59 -0.83
CA ASP A 166 30.63 17.91 -2.06
C ASP A 166 30.18 16.61 -2.79
N GLY A 167 28.87 16.34 -2.81
CA GLY A 167 28.29 15.16 -3.46
C GLY A 167 27.32 14.33 -2.59
N GLU A 168 27.09 14.72 -1.33
CA GLU A 168 26.19 14.03 -0.42
C GLU A 168 24.73 14.13 -0.92
N LEU A 169 24.01 12.97 -0.89
CA LEU A 169 22.57 12.92 -1.22
C LEU A 169 21.78 13.64 -0.13
N ASP A 170 21.11 14.72 -0.51
CA ASP A 170 20.14 15.38 0.37
C ASP A 170 18.83 14.58 0.45
N PHE A 171 18.41 14.26 1.67
CA PHE A 171 17.13 13.57 1.94
C PHE A 171 15.95 14.25 1.23
N TYR A 172 15.87 15.59 1.27
CA TYR A 172 14.78 16.32 0.65
C TYR A 172 14.77 16.24 -0.88
N GLN A 173 15.93 16.22 -1.52
CA GLN A 173 16.02 16.03 -2.97
C GLN A 173 15.54 14.63 -3.38
N VAL A 174 15.93 13.60 -2.62
CA VAL A 174 15.49 12.22 -2.87
C VAL A 174 13.99 12.08 -2.63
N TYR A 175 13.46 12.65 -1.52
CA TYR A 175 12.04 12.63 -1.23
C TYR A 175 11.23 13.39 -2.29
N GLU A 176 11.63 14.57 -2.72
CA GLU A 176 10.91 15.34 -3.74
C GLU A 176 10.85 14.62 -5.09
N TYR A 177 11.93 13.96 -5.49
CA TYR A 177 11.92 13.10 -6.67
C TYR A 177 10.94 11.95 -6.50
N PHE A 178 11.03 11.21 -5.39
CA PHE A 178 10.12 10.13 -5.04
C PHE A 178 8.66 10.59 -5.07
N ASN A 179 8.33 11.64 -4.34
CA ASN A 179 6.99 12.20 -4.23
C ASN A 179 6.41 12.62 -5.60
N THR A 180 7.24 13.27 -6.43
CA THR A 180 6.86 13.66 -7.80
C THR A 180 6.48 12.45 -8.64
N LYS A 181 7.29 11.38 -8.60
CA LYS A 181 7.03 10.14 -9.36
C LYS A 181 5.81 9.38 -8.81
N MET A 182 5.65 9.32 -7.48
CA MET A 182 4.48 8.69 -6.85
C MET A 182 3.18 9.41 -7.22
N ARG A 183 3.15 10.74 -7.18
CA ARG A 183 1.97 11.55 -7.54
C ARG A 183 1.54 11.39 -9.00
N ALA A 184 2.46 11.03 -9.88
CA ALA A 184 2.14 10.76 -11.29
C ALA A 184 1.39 9.43 -11.49
N ARG A 185 1.42 8.52 -10.52
CA ARG A 185 0.68 7.26 -10.57
C ARG A 185 -0.79 7.50 -10.20
N ASN A 186 -1.71 6.92 -10.98
CA ASN A 186 -3.14 6.92 -10.63
C ASN A 186 -3.48 5.65 -9.82
N CYS A 187 -4.46 5.76 -8.93
CA CYS A 187 -4.91 4.67 -8.06
C CYS A 187 -3.75 4.02 -7.29
N CYS A 188 -2.95 4.86 -6.62
CA CYS A 188 -1.74 4.45 -5.91
C CYS A 188 -1.68 5.08 -4.51
N VAL A 189 -1.31 4.28 -3.50
CA VAL A 189 -0.98 4.78 -2.15
C VAL A 189 0.20 5.74 -2.27
N GLN A 190 0.11 6.87 -1.56
CA GLN A 190 1.14 7.88 -1.49
C GLN A 190 1.80 7.83 -0.11
N HIS A 191 3.06 8.22 -0.04
CA HIS A 191 3.80 8.34 1.21
C HIS A 191 4.24 9.79 1.38
N ASP A 192 3.93 10.38 2.53
CA ASP A 192 4.43 11.70 2.86
C ASP A 192 5.91 11.64 3.29
N GLU A 193 6.48 12.77 3.66
CA GLU A 193 7.88 12.88 4.09
C GLU A 193 8.17 12.01 5.32
N TYR A 194 7.23 11.96 6.27
CA TYR A 194 7.37 11.12 7.45
C TYR A 194 7.34 9.64 7.09
N ASP A 195 6.39 9.21 6.25
CA ASP A 195 6.30 7.84 5.75
C ASP A 195 7.57 7.42 5.01
N PHE A 196 8.09 8.31 4.16
CA PHE A 196 9.34 8.06 3.45
C PHE A 196 10.51 7.88 4.41
N GLY A 197 10.60 8.70 5.46
CA GLY A 197 11.59 8.54 6.52
C GLY A 197 11.47 7.19 7.25
N VAL A 198 10.25 6.71 7.50
CA VAL A 198 10.02 5.38 8.11
C VAL A 198 10.42 4.25 7.16
N ILE A 199 10.16 4.37 5.86
CA ILE A 199 10.64 3.41 4.84
C ILE A 199 12.16 3.33 4.85
N LEU A 200 12.87 4.46 4.95
CA LEU A 200 14.33 4.46 5.03
C LEU A 200 14.85 3.82 6.31
N ASN A 201 14.16 4.02 7.45
CA ASN A 201 14.53 3.36 8.71
C ASN A 201 14.34 1.83 8.63
N ASP A 202 13.28 1.35 7.96
CA ASP A 202 13.07 -0.08 7.72
C ASP A 202 14.18 -0.68 6.83
N LEU A 203 14.54 0.03 5.75
CA LEU A 203 15.65 -0.38 4.90
C LEU A 203 16.96 -0.51 5.70
N GLU A 204 17.29 0.51 6.48
CA GLU A 204 18.52 0.55 7.29
C GLU A 204 18.56 -0.56 8.36
N LEU A 205 17.40 -0.87 8.97
CA LEU A 205 17.29 -1.84 10.03
C LEU A 205 17.71 -3.26 9.62
N PHE A 206 17.53 -3.59 8.35
CA PHE A 206 17.78 -4.92 7.77
C PHE A 206 18.90 -4.90 6.71
N ASP A 207 19.76 -3.91 6.71
CA ASP A 207 20.86 -3.74 5.72
C ASP A 207 20.34 -3.84 4.27
N ASN A 208 19.12 -3.34 4.03
CA ASN A 208 18.54 -3.17 2.71
C ASN A 208 18.94 -1.80 2.16
N HIS A 209 18.76 -1.56 0.86
CA HIS A 209 19.32 -0.38 0.20
C HIS A 209 18.27 0.39 -0.60
N LEU A 210 18.29 1.73 -0.47
CA LEU A 210 17.76 2.62 -1.48
C LEU A 210 18.87 3.01 -2.44
N LEU A 211 18.79 2.56 -3.69
CA LEU A 211 19.71 2.98 -4.75
C LEU A 211 19.17 4.24 -5.43
N VAL A 212 20.04 5.21 -5.61
CA VAL A 212 19.76 6.50 -6.26
C VAL A 212 20.64 6.62 -7.50
N ALA A 213 20.04 6.85 -8.66
CA ALA A 213 20.74 7.16 -9.89
C ALA A 213 20.84 8.69 -10.07
N LYS A 214 22.05 9.21 -10.25
CA LYS A 214 22.31 10.63 -10.52
C LYS A 214 23.03 10.81 -11.85
N TYR A 215 22.65 11.85 -12.58
CA TYR A 215 23.41 12.38 -13.70
C TYR A 215 23.77 13.83 -13.41
N GLY A 216 25.04 14.08 -13.07
CA GLY A 216 25.43 15.35 -12.45
C GLY A 216 24.72 15.54 -11.11
N GLU A 217 24.02 16.66 -10.94
CA GLU A 217 23.25 16.93 -9.73
C GLU A 217 21.80 16.39 -9.78
N ASP A 218 21.33 15.96 -10.94
CA ASP A 218 19.94 15.55 -11.14
C ASP A 218 19.72 14.09 -10.77
N ILE A 219 18.68 13.80 -9.96
CA ILE A 219 18.23 12.43 -9.70
C ILE A 219 17.39 11.96 -10.88
N CYS A 220 17.75 10.82 -11.45
CA CYS A 220 17.09 10.21 -12.62
C CYS A 220 16.56 8.79 -12.33
N GLY A 221 16.66 8.32 -11.09
CA GLY A 221 16.06 7.05 -10.69
C GLY A 221 16.23 6.74 -9.21
N LEU A 222 15.32 5.89 -8.71
CA LEU A 222 15.33 5.29 -7.37
C LEU A 222 14.99 3.81 -7.47
N ALA A 223 15.60 2.94 -6.63
CA ALA A 223 15.19 1.55 -6.48
C ALA A 223 15.29 1.10 -5.02
N PHE A 224 14.17 0.58 -4.49
CA PHE A 224 14.06 0.07 -3.12
C PHE A 224 14.37 -1.42 -3.11
N CYS A 225 15.58 -1.77 -2.68
CA CYS A 225 16.14 -3.11 -2.77
C CYS A 225 16.16 -3.80 -1.41
N TYR A 226 15.54 -4.98 -1.32
CA TYR A 226 15.42 -5.80 -0.13
C TYR A 226 16.03 -7.17 -0.36
N LEU A 227 16.75 -7.70 0.61
CA LEU A 227 17.20 -9.09 0.63
C LEU A 227 16.24 -9.92 1.48
N ARG A 228 15.59 -10.91 0.88
CA ARG A 228 14.72 -11.87 1.58
C ARG A 228 15.00 -13.28 1.10
N ASN A 229 15.26 -14.20 2.01
CA ASN A 229 15.54 -15.62 1.69
C ASN A 229 16.64 -15.80 0.62
N SER A 230 17.72 -15.03 0.72
CA SER A 230 18.84 -15.02 -0.23
C SER A 230 18.49 -14.58 -1.67
N GLU A 231 17.32 -14.00 -1.88
CA GLU A 231 16.91 -13.39 -3.15
C GLU A 231 16.71 -11.88 -2.98
N ILE A 232 17.06 -11.11 -3.99
CA ILE A 232 16.83 -9.67 -4.02
C ILE A 232 15.41 -9.41 -4.47
N TYR A 233 14.74 -8.46 -3.80
CA TYR A 233 13.45 -7.92 -4.20
C TYR A 233 13.58 -6.42 -4.39
N ILE A 234 13.39 -5.95 -5.63
CA ILE A 234 13.16 -4.53 -5.90
C ILE A 234 11.65 -4.31 -5.72
N LYS A 235 11.25 -3.82 -4.53
CA LYS A 235 9.82 -3.68 -4.16
C LYS A 235 9.14 -2.53 -4.90
N ASP A 236 9.89 -1.49 -5.25
CA ASP A 236 9.46 -0.38 -6.11
C ASP A 236 10.68 0.29 -6.75
N PHE A 237 10.48 0.95 -7.89
CA PHE A 237 11.54 1.69 -8.56
C PHE A 237 10.97 2.78 -9.48
N PHE A 238 11.81 3.77 -9.73
CA PHE A 238 11.64 4.79 -10.77
C PHE A 238 12.93 4.84 -11.59
N ALA A 239 12.84 4.72 -12.90
CA ALA A 239 14.00 4.79 -13.78
C ALA A 239 13.58 5.55 -15.05
N GLU A 240 14.29 6.64 -15.36
CA GLU A 240 13.97 7.48 -16.52
C GLU A 240 14.36 6.80 -17.85
N SER A 241 15.15 5.73 -17.77
CA SER A 241 15.48 4.89 -18.95
C SER A 241 15.65 3.42 -18.55
N PRO A 242 15.49 2.48 -19.49
CA PRO A 242 15.78 1.06 -19.25
C PRO A 242 17.24 0.80 -18.82
N ALA A 243 18.18 1.64 -19.26
CA ALA A 243 19.59 1.52 -18.89
C ALA A 243 19.80 1.74 -17.38
N ILE A 244 19.08 2.71 -16.78
CA ILE A 244 19.13 2.96 -15.33
C ILE A 244 18.59 1.74 -14.54
N LEU A 245 17.51 1.11 -15.00
CA LEU A 245 17.01 -0.11 -14.37
C LEU A 245 18.05 -1.24 -14.46
N THR A 246 18.75 -1.37 -15.59
CA THR A 246 19.84 -2.35 -15.74
C THR A 246 20.97 -2.08 -14.75
N ASP A 247 21.33 -0.83 -14.53
CA ASP A 247 22.35 -0.45 -13.58
C ASP A 247 21.92 -0.70 -12.13
N PHE A 248 20.65 -0.46 -11.78
CA PHE A 248 20.11 -0.84 -10.48
C PHE A 248 20.18 -2.36 -10.23
N ILE A 249 19.80 -3.17 -11.23
CA ILE A 249 19.88 -4.62 -11.16
C ILE A 249 21.33 -5.07 -10.94
N THR A 250 22.26 -4.49 -11.69
CA THR A 250 23.69 -4.80 -11.59
C THR A 250 24.23 -4.45 -10.22
N THR A 251 23.97 -3.23 -9.75
CA THR A 251 24.43 -2.75 -8.43
C THR A 251 23.84 -3.58 -7.29
N ALA A 252 22.53 -3.84 -7.31
CA ALA A 252 21.89 -4.68 -6.31
C ALA A 252 22.48 -6.09 -6.28
N SER A 253 22.76 -6.71 -7.44
CA SER A 253 23.41 -8.03 -7.51
C SER A 253 24.81 -8.05 -6.89
N GLN A 254 25.54 -6.95 -6.98
CA GLN A 254 26.87 -6.80 -6.37
C GLN A 254 26.79 -6.61 -4.86
N LEU A 255 25.89 -5.75 -4.40
CA LEU A 255 25.72 -5.44 -2.97
C LEU A 255 25.26 -6.66 -2.14
N PHE A 256 24.31 -7.43 -2.67
CA PHE A 256 23.70 -8.54 -1.93
C PHE A 256 24.29 -9.91 -2.27
N GLU A 257 25.21 -10.02 -3.20
CA GLU A 257 25.81 -11.29 -3.66
C GLU A 257 24.78 -12.38 -4.02
N SER A 258 23.59 -11.97 -4.49
CA SER A 258 22.48 -12.87 -4.77
C SER A 258 22.47 -13.36 -6.21
N GLU A 259 21.91 -14.55 -6.46
CA GLU A 259 21.79 -15.16 -7.80
C GLU A 259 20.47 -14.87 -8.49
N ALA A 260 19.49 -14.32 -7.77
CA ALA A 260 18.17 -14.02 -8.32
C ALA A 260 17.65 -12.66 -7.84
N ILE A 261 17.07 -11.92 -8.79
CA ILE A 261 16.39 -10.65 -8.54
C ILE A 261 14.94 -10.78 -8.93
N ASN A 262 14.06 -10.39 -8.02
CA ASN A 262 12.62 -10.29 -8.24
C ASN A 262 12.25 -8.81 -8.29
N ILE A 263 11.74 -8.34 -9.42
CA ILE A 263 11.26 -6.97 -9.57
C ILE A 263 9.75 -6.98 -9.43
N ILE A 264 9.23 -6.23 -8.47
CA ILE A 264 7.82 -6.06 -8.23
C ILE A 264 7.33 -4.86 -9.04
N VAL A 265 6.30 -5.08 -9.83
CA VAL A 265 5.71 -4.04 -10.69
C VAL A 265 4.19 -4.10 -10.60
N PRO A 266 3.47 -3.00 -10.91
CA PRO A 266 2.02 -3.05 -11.12
C PRO A 266 1.64 -4.18 -12.06
N PRO A 267 0.39 -4.69 -12.01
CA PRO A 267 -0.06 -5.76 -12.90
C PRO A 267 0.26 -5.50 -14.37
N VAL A 268 0.99 -6.43 -15.00
CA VAL A 268 1.37 -6.34 -16.40
C VAL A 268 0.44 -7.22 -17.23
N PRO A 269 -0.23 -6.69 -18.26
CA PRO A 269 -1.09 -7.49 -19.14
C PRO A 269 -0.38 -8.70 -19.73
N GLY A 270 -1.00 -9.87 -19.60
CA GLY A 270 -0.45 -11.14 -20.11
C GLY A 270 0.60 -11.82 -19.22
N GLN A 271 0.97 -11.20 -18.09
CA GLN A 271 1.82 -11.83 -17.08
C GLN A 271 0.99 -12.36 -15.92
N LYS A 272 1.54 -13.33 -15.18
CA LYS A 272 0.94 -13.82 -13.94
C LYS A 272 0.89 -12.68 -12.91
N THR A 273 -0.30 -12.45 -12.35
CA THR A 273 -0.51 -11.54 -11.22
C THR A 273 -0.57 -12.31 -9.91
N HIS A 274 -0.23 -11.63 -8.84
CA HIS A 274 -0.31 -12.11 -7.47
C HIS A 274 -1.15 -11.11 -6.66
N LYS A 275 -2.08 -11.62 -5.86
CA LYS A 275 -2.83 -10.79 -4.92
C LYS A 275 -1.87 -10.20 -3.89
N LEU A 276 -2.03 -8.91 -3.59
CA LEU A 276 -1.29 -8.22 -2.54
C LEU A 276 -2.24 -7.75 -1.46
N GLY A 277 -3.15 -6.86 -1.78
CA GLY A 277 -3.99 -6.19 -0.80
C GLY A 277 -5.46 -6.18 -1.17
N MET A 278 -6.26 -5.86 -0.15
CA MET A 278 -7.70 -5.74 -0.26
C MET A 278 -8.14 -4.31 0.04
N ALA A 279 -9.27 -3.90 -0.52
CA ALA A 279 -9.91 -2.62 -0.21
C ALA A 279 -11.39 -2.77 0.07
N ARG A 280 -11.93 -1.77 0.77
CA ARG A 280 -13.35 -1.58 1.04
C ARG A 280 -13.69 -0.09 1.01
N ILE A 281 -14.67 0.29 0.24
CA ILE A 281 -15.16 1.69 0.20
C ILE A 281 -15.75 2.07 1.56
N ILE A 282 -15.41 3.28 2.02
CA ILE A 282 -15.99 3.93 3.21
C ILE A 282 -16.96 5.03 2.77
N ASP A 283 -16.58 5.87 1.80
CA ASP A 283 -17.41 6.96 1.28
C ASP A 283 -17.61 6.79 -0.24
N ALA A 284 -18.66 6.05 -0.59
CA ALA A 284 -19.02 5.79 -1.98
C ALA A 284 -19.43 7.07 -2.72
N GLU A 285 -20.06 8.03 -2.03
CA GLU A 285 -20.50 9.28 -2.65
C GLU A 285 -19.32 10.12 -3.12
N THR A 286 -18.32 10.32 -2.27
CA THR A 286 -17.12 11.07 -2.63
C THR A 286 -16.35 10.41 -3.77
N MET A 287 -16.16 9.10 -3.73
CA MET A 287 -15.44 8.39 -4.80
C MET A 287 -16.18 8.41 -6.13
N LEU A 288 -17.51 8.19 -6.13
CA LEU A 288 -18.34 8.29 -7.33
C LEU A 288 -18.39 9.70 -7.89
N ARG A 289 -18.38 10.73 -7.03
CA ARG A 289 -18.34 12.13 -7.46
C ARG A 289 -17.05 12.46 -8.20
N ILE A 290 -15.90 12.03 -7.67
CA ILE A 290 -14.60 12.21 -8.33
C ILE A 290 -14.60 11.46 -9.66
N TYR A 291 -15.10 10.22 -9.66
CA TYR A 291 -15.16 9.40 -10.88
C TYR A 291 -16.04 10.06 -11.94
N ALA A 292 -17.23 10.55 -11.58
CA ALA A 292 -18.14 11.25 -12.48
C ALA A 292 -17.50 12.49 -13.12
N MET A 293 -16.84 13.34 -12.32
CA MET A 293 -16.17 14.55 -12.82
C MET A 293 -15.09 14.25 -13.86
N THR A 294 -14.40 13.12 -13.73
CA THR A 294 -13.33 12.70 -14.65
C THR A 294 -13.84 11.87 -15.84
N HIS A 295 -15.10 11.41 -15.77
CA HIS A 295 -15.76 10.62 -16.82
C HIS A 295 -17.10 11.24 -17.24
N PRO A 296 -17.10 12.46 -17.81
CA PRO A 296 -18.34 13.23 -18.05
C PRO A 296 -19.30 12.57 -19.05
N LYS A 297 -18.81 11.63 -19.86
CA LYS A 297 -19.67 10.89 -20.79
C LYS A 297 -20.42 9.73 -20.13
N MET A 298 -20.05 9.35 -18.91
CA MET A 298 -20.70 8.25 -18.18
C MET A 298 -22.13 8.61 -17.82
N LYS A 299 -23.04 7.66 -18.05
CA LYS A 299 -24.42 7.72 -17.61
C LYS A 299 -24.76 6.40 -16.94
N ILE A 300 -25.03 6.45 -15.65
CA ILE A 300 -25.35 5.25 -14.87
C ILE A 300 -26.32 5.60 -13.73
N GLU A 301 -27.23 4.67 -13.45
CA GLU A 301 -28.03 4.64 -12.24
C GLU A 301 -27.71 3.35 -11.50
N LEU A 302 -27.38 3.43 -10.23
CA LEU A 302 -27.12 2.27 -9.38
C LEU A 302 -27.56 2.53 -7.95
N SER A 303 -28.04 1.50 -7.26
CA SER A 303 -28.43 1.55 -5.86
C SER A 303 -27.44 0.74 -5.04
N ILE A 304 -26.68 1.42 -4.15
CA ILE A 304 -25.70 0.78 -3.29
C ILE A 304 -26.38 0.30 -2.01
N VAL A 305 -26.02 -0.93 -1.60
CA VAL A 305 -26.36 -1.50 -0.29
C VAL A 305 -25.07 -1.86 0.44
N ASP A 306 -24.88 -1.26 1.60
CA ASP A 306 -23.76 -1.50 2.51
C ASP A 306 -24.32 -1.90 3.87
N PRO A 307 -24.13 -3.16 4.31
CA PRO A 307 -24.67 -3.63 5.57
C PRO A 307 -23.97 -3.06 6.81
N ILE A 308 -22.73 -2.58 6.67
CA ILE A 308 -21.91 -2.07 7.77
C ILE A 308 -21.97 -0.55 7.84
N LEU A 309 -21.72 0.14 6.72
CA LEU A 309 -21.68 1.60 6.64
C LEU A 309 -22.93 2.11 5.88
N THR A 310 -24.05 2.10 6.57
CA THR A 310 -25.39 2.37 5.98
C THR A 310 -25.55 3.75 5.33
N HIS A 311 -24.64 4.70 5.61
CA HIS A 311 -24.63 6.00 4.92
C HIS A 311 -24.30 5.88 3.43
N ASN A 312 -23.69 4.77 2.99
CA ASN A 312 -23.50 4.48 1.57
C ASN A 312 -24.77 4.05 0.88
N ASN A 313 -25.81 3.65 1.63
CA ASN A 313 -27.07 3.19 1.05
C ASN A 313 -27.77 4.32 0.32
N GLY A 314 -28.30 4.02 -0.87
CA GLY A 314 -29.01 4.98 -1.68
C GLY A 314 -28.87 4.70 -3.17
N THR A 315 -29.63 5.45 -3.97
CA THR A 315 -29.53 5.41 -5.43
C THR A 315 -28.72 6.58 -5.92
N TYR A 316 -27.71 6.28 -6.70
CA TYR A 316 -26.74 7.20 -7.26
C TYR A 316 -26.95 7.35 -8.77
N TYR A 317 -27.00 8.59 -9.25
CA TYR A 317 -27.20 8.95 -10.64
C TYR A 317 -25.98 9.71 -11.14
N ILE A 318 -25.25 9.16 -12.10
CA ILE A 318 -24.16 9.86 -12.78
C ILE A 318 -24.62 10.25 -14.17
N ASN A 319 -24.53 11.53 -14.50
CA ASN A 319 -24.82 12.04 -15.82
C ASN A 319 -24.06 13.35 -16.07
N ASN A 320 -23.41 13.46 -17.23
CA ASN A 320 -22.68 14.68 -17.64
C ASN A 320 -21.65 15.18 -16.59
N GLY A 321 -20.94 14.27 -15.94
CA GLY A 321 -19.93 14.62 -14.94
C GLY A 321 -20.48 15.00 -13.56
N VAL A 322 -21.79 14.91 -13.36
CA VAL A 322 -22.47 15.25 -12.11
C VAL A 322 -22.98 13.97 -11.44
N LEU A 323 -22.87 13.92 -10.11
CA LEU A 323 -23.44 12.90 -9.27
C LEU A 323 -24.59 13.48 -8.45
N ASP A 324 -25.74 12.83 -8.54
CA ASP A 324 -26.89 13.03 -7.65
C ASP A 324 -27.14 11.78 -6.83
N LYS A 325 -27.62 11.93 -5.59
CA LYS A 325 -27.95 10.83 -4.67
C LYS A 325 -29.36 10.98 -4.12
N LYS A 326 -30.08 9.85 -4.06
CA LYS A 326 -31.34 9.69 -3.32
C LYS A 326 -31.17 8.63 -2.23
N ASN A 327 -31.76 8.88 -1.07
CA ASN A 327 -31.66 7.94 0.07
C ASN A 327 -32.52 6.66 -0.09
N SER A 328 -33.36 6.58 -1.14
CA SER A 328 -34.15 5.39 -1.44
C SER A 328 -33.34 4.41 -2.28
N ILE A 329 -33.57 3.11 -2.07
CA ILE A 329 -33.02 2.04 -2.92
C ILE A 329 -33.92 1.84 -4.12
N GLY A 330 -33.38 1.95 -5.31
CA GLY A 330 -34.04 1.69 -6.59
C GLY A 330 -33.84 0.25 -7.10
N ALA A 331 -34.09 0.03 -8.38
CA ALA A 331 -34.10 -1.31 -8.97
C ALA A 331 -32.69 -1.89 -9.25
N ASN A 332 -31.70 -1.03 -9.53
CA ASN A 332 -30.35 -1.46 -9.94
C ASN A 332 -29.45 -1.68 -8.71
N VAL A 333 -29.74 -2.65 -7.90
CA VAL A 333 -29.02 -2.92 -6.66
C VAL A 333 -27.63 -3.51 -6.95
N VAL A 334 -26.63 -2.99 -6.25
CA VAL A 334 -25.25 -3.48 -6.17
C VAL A 334 -24.81 -3.48 -4.70
N ASP A 335 -24.01 -4.44 -4.31
CA ASP A 335 -23.36 -4.45 -3.00
C ASP A 335 -22.12 -3.56 -2.96
N ILE A 336 -21.62 -3.34 -1.75
CA ILE A 336 -20.42 -2.47 -1.55
C ILE A 336 -19.16 -3.09 -2.13
N GLU A 337 -19.07 -4.42 -2.21
CA GLU A 337 -17.98 -5.16 -2.82
C GLU A 337 -17.91 -4.89 -4.32
N GLN A 338 -19.05 -4.99 -5.00
CA GLN A 338 -19.15 -4.75 -6.44
C GLN A 338 -18.79 -3.31 -6.81
N ILE A 339 -19.24 -2.33 -6.02
CA ILE A 339 -18.88 -0.94 -6.27
C ILE A 339 -17.42 -0.63 -5.91
N THR A 340 -16.86 -1.30 -4.89
CA THR A 340 -15.42 -1.24 -4.60
C THR A 340 -14.63 -1.75 -5.80
N GLN A 341 -15.00 -2.92 -6.32
CA GLN A 341 -14.35 -3.51 -7.50
C GLN A 341 -14.43 -2.59 -8.72
N ALA A 342 -15.61 -2.00 -8.98
CA ALA A 342 -15.82 -1.08 -10.10
C ALA A 342 -14.98 0.20 -9.99
N LEU A 343 -14.98 0.86 -8.83
CA LEU A 343 -14.27 2.13 -8.60
C LEU A 343 -12.74 1.98 -8.65
N PHE A 344 -12.22 0.82 -8.25
CA PHE A 344 -10.80 0.49 -8.39
C PHE A 344 -10.45 -0.15 -9.73
N GLY A 345 -11.44 -0.39 -10.60
CA GLY A 345 -11.22 -0.96 -11.92
C GLY A 345 -10.67 -2.39 -11.92
N TYR A 346 -10.93 -3.14 -10.84
CA TYR A 346 -10.40 -4.49 -10.63
C TYR A 346 -11.34 -5.55 -11.22
N ASN A 347 -10.83 -6.41 -12.11
CA ASN A 347 -11.57 -7.52 -12.74
C ASN A 347 -13.00 -7.14 -13.19
N ILE A 348 -13.14 -5.98 -13.83
CA ILE A 348 -14.43 -5.38 -14.22
C ILE A 348 -15.26 -6.31 -15.09
N GLU A 349 -14.59 -7.12 -15.91
CA GLU A 349 -15.19 -8.12 -16.79
C GLU A 349 -16.07 -9.16 -16.06
N ASN A 350 -15.84 -9.35 -14.76
CA ASN A 350 -16.58 -10.28 -13.92
C ASN A 350 -17.78 -9.64 -13.21
N LEU A 351 -17.92 -8.30 -13.32
CA LEU A 351 -19.01 -7.56 -12.72
C LEU A 351 -20.30 -7.62 -13.57
N PRO A 352 -21.47 -7.33 -12.97
CA PRO A 352 -22.70 -7.11 -13.73
C PRO A 352 -22.48 -6.10 -14.88
N GLU A 353 -23.12 -6.33 -16.04
CA GLU A 353 -22.92 -5.55 -17.27
C GLU A 353 -22.93 -4.02 -17.04
N LYS A 354 -23.83 -3.53 -16.20
CA LYS A 354 -23.93 -2.11 -15.85
C LYS A 354 -22.66 -1.54 -15.20
N LEU A 355 -21.90 -2.34 -14.44
CA LEU A 355 -20.66 -1.94 -13.79
C LEU A 355 -19.45 -2.09 -14.71
N GLN A 356 -19.56 -2.81 -15.82
CA GLN A 356 -18.49 -2.92 -16.82
C GLN A 356 -18.26 -1.59 -17.58
N ALA A 357 -19.10 -0.58 -17.36
CA ALA A 357 -18.91 0.78 -17.85
C ALA A 357 -17.78 1.54 -17.10
N PHE A 358 -17.34 1.04 -15.94
CA PHE A 358 -16.18 1.61 -15.23
C PHE A 358 -14.87 1.21 -15.93
N ASN A 359 -13.86 2.07 -15.81
CA ASN A 359 -12.57 1.83 -16.46
C ASN A 359 -11.73 0.83 -15.69
N LYS A 360 -11.08 -0.08 -16.41
CA LYS A 360 -10.05 -0.94 -15.83
C LYS A 360 -8.85 -0.10 -15.37
N GLN A 361 -8.34 -0.36 -14.17
CA GLN A 361 -7.21 0.34 -13.58
C GLN A 361 -6.17 -0.66 -13.07
N ALA A 362 -4.92 -0.26 -13.08
CA ALA A 362 -3.84 -0.93 -12.36
C ALA A 362 -3.65 -0.23 -11.02
N THR A 363 -4.40 -0.65 -10.02
CA THR A 363 -4.23 -0.16 -8.63
C THR A 363 -2.92 -0.68 -8.07
N PHE A 364 -2.17 0.18 -7.38
CA PHE A 364 -0.87 -0.19 -6.84
C PHE A 364 -0.69 0.25 -5.40
N MET A 365 -0.13 -0.64 -4.61
CA MET A 365 0.25 -0.42 -3.22
C MET A 365 1.67 -0.93 -3.05
N SER A 366 2.59 -0.07 -2.66
CA SER A 366 3.99 -0.42 -2.46
C SER A 366 4.54 0.23 -1.20
N LEU A 367 5.66 -0.28 -0.70
CA LEU A 367 6.42 0.28 0.41
C LEU A 367 5.58 0.43 1.69
N MET A 368 4.57 -0.42 1.85
CA MET A 368 3.83 -0.53 3.11
C MET A 368 4.72 -1.20 4.14
N LEU A 369 4.61 -0.75 5.39
CA LEU A 369 5.25 -1.38 6.53
C LEU A 369 4.32 -2.50 7.04
N ASP A 370 4.55 -3.72 6.55
CA ASP A 370 3.71 -4.91 6.71
C ASP A 370 4.55 -6.18 6.94
#